data_2648a7aa52df0bd352e01a57822f827b
#
_entry.id   2648a7aa52df0bd352e01a57822f827b
#
_cell.length_a   1.000
_cell.length_b   1.000
_cell.length_c   1.000
_cell.angle_alpha   90.00
_cell.angle_beta   90.00
_cell.angle_gamma   90.00
#
_symmetry.space_group_name_H-M   'P 1'
#
loop_
_entity.id
_entity.type
_entity.pdbx_description
1 polymer ?
#
loop_
_entity_poly.entity_id
_entity_poly.type
_entity_poly.pdbx_seq_one_letter_code
_entity_poly.pdbx_strand_id
1 'polypeptide(L)'
;MGDEFVETEVHGRSVGRAEALTVPVDPKVKAGPATLALQAAIMAAHPTAIRDPYDYSRAVESYLKSEGGFHYQANVQGVNCNGDGVVECFARYKVGYCEYYASTMVVLLRLQGIPARMAEGFLPSLPDATGVETIDRSAAHAWVEVFFPGYGWITFDPTGGGIGEPVVLPAGPVVTPRPTISAAPAG
;
A
#
# COMPACT_ATOMS: atom_id res chain seq x y z
N MET A 1 -29.39 -5.30 14.45
CA MET A 1 -28.06 -4.80 14.80
C MET A 1 -27.54 -4.19 13.52
N GLY A 2 -27.49 -2.84 13.49
CA GLY A 2 -27.10 -2.11 12.28
C GLY A 2 -25.60 -2.26 12.03
N ASP A 3 -25.26 -2.67 10.82
CA ASP A 3 -23.89 -2.59 10.31
C ASP A 3 -23.52 -1.11 10.16
N GLU A 4 -22.77 -0.59 11.12
CA GLU A 4 -22.21 0.75 11.06
C GLU A 4 -21.07 0.73 10.01
N PHE A 5 -21.36 1.32 8.85
CA PHE A 5 -20.37 1.45 7.78
C PHE A 5 -19.30 2.45 8.20
N VAL A 6 -18.07 1.97 8.35
CA VAL A 6 -16.91 2.87 8.45
C VAL A 6 -16.62 3.40 7.04
N GLU A 7 -16.98 4.64 6.80
CA GLU A 7 -16.62 5.35 5.57
C GLU A 7 -15.15 5.76 5.65
N THR A 8 -14.37 5.35 4.66
CA THR A 8 -12.97 5.80 4.52
C THR A 8 -12.88 6.79 3.37
N GLU A 9 -12.44 8.01 3.66
CA GLU A 9 -12.24 9.02 2.63
C GLU A 9 -11.04 8.68 1.75
N VAL A 10 -11.28 8.64 0.44
CA VAL A 10 -10.25 8.52 -0.58
C VAL A 10 -10.38 9.71 -1.51
N HIS A 11 -9.40 10.61 -1.50
CA HIS A 11 -9.41 11.83 -2.31
C HIS A 11 -10.71 12.66 -2.13
N GLY A 12 -11.17 12.83 -0.89
CA GLY A 12 -12.39 13.57 -0.58
C GLY A 12 -13.70 12.88 -0.99
N ARG A 13 -13.65 11.58 -1.30
CA ARG A 13 -14.81 10.76 -1.60
C ARG A 13 -14.84 9.56 -0.65
N SER A 14 -15.90 9.45 0.15
CA SER A 14 -16.07 8.25 0.97
C SER A 14 -16.40 7.04 0.10
N VAL A 15 -15.64 5.97 0.27
CA VAL A 15 -15.87 4.71 -0.44
C VAL A 15 -16.45 3.72 0.57
N GLY A 16 -17.72 3.38 0.38
CA GLY A 16 -18.40 2.40 1.23
C GLY A 16 -17.77 1.00 1.11
N ARG A 17 -18.00 0.16 2.13
CA ARG A 17 -17.51 -1.23 2.20
C ARG A 17 -17.77 -2.04 0.92
N ALA A 18 -18.94 -1.86 0.31
CA ALA A 18 -19.33 -2.54 -0.93
C ALA A 18 -18.44 -2.12 -2.12
N GLU A 19 -18.08 -0.83 -2.21
CA GLU A 19 -17.20 -0.31 -3.26
C GLU A 19 -15.75 -0.81 -3.09
N ALA A 20 -15.25 -0.90 -1.86
CA ALA A 20 -13.93 -1.45 -1.58
C ALA A 20 -13.82 -2.94 -1.96
N LEU A 21 -14.89 -3.71 -1.74
CA LEU A 21 -14.96 -5.13 -2.09
C LEU A 21 -15.18 -5.37 -3.59
N THR A 22 -15.73 -4.38 -4.30
CA THR A 22 -16.01 -4.45 -5.73
C THR A 22 -15.02 -3.65 -6.58
N VAL A 23 -13.86 -3.21 -6.01
CA VAL A 23 -12.80 -2.65 -6.87
C VAL A 23 -12.40 -3.74 -7.85
N PRO A 24 -13.01 -3.77 -9.06
CA PRO A 24 -12.69 -4.81 -10.01
C PRO A 24 -11.21 -4.65 -10.33
N VAL A 25 -10.53 -5.75 -10.49
CA VAL A 25 -9.35 -5.72 -11.37
C VAL A 25 -9.86 -5.09 -12.65
N ASP A 26 -9.44 -3.87 -12.97
CA ASP A 26 -9.82 -3.26 -14.25
C ASP A 26 -9.49 -4.33 -15.31
N PRO A 27 -10.47 -4.84 -16.06
CA PRO A 27 -10.21 -5.86 -17.06
C PRO A 27 -9.24 -5.38 -18.15
N LYS A 28 -8.91 -4.09 -18.15
CA LYS A 28 -7.87 -3.51 -18.97
C LYS A 28 -6.47 -3.67 -18.38
N VAL A 29 -6.33 -3.99 -17.08
CA VAL A 29 -5.03 -4.36 -16.48
C VAL A 29 -4.67 -5.76 -16.97
N LYS A 30 -4.14 -5.84 -18.17
CA LYS A 30 -3.54 -7.07 -18.68
C LYS A 30 -2.17 -7.22 -18.04
N ALA A 31 -2.06 -8.16 -17.10
CA ALA A 31 -0.75 -8.59 -16.61
C ALA A 31 0.00 -9.23 -17.79
N GLY A 32 1.17 -8.69 -18.09
CA GLY A 32 2.07 -9.25 -19.08
C GLY A 32 2.80 -10.49 -18.55
N PRO A 33 3.57 -11.17 -19.42
CA PRO A 33 4.24 -12.42 -19.06
C PRO A 33 5.25 -12.27 -17.91
N ALA A 34 5.97 -11.14 -17.79
CA ALA A 34 6.89 -10.93 -16.67
C ALA A 34 6.17 -10.74 -15.35
N THR A 35 5.03 -10.03 -15.35
CA THR A 35 4.17 -9.86 -14.17
C THR A 35 3.61 -11.19 -13.69
N LEU A 36 3.13 -12.04 -14.62
CA LEU A 36 2.62 -13.38 -14.29
C LEU A 36 3.74 -14.31 -13.78
N ALA A 37 4.92 -14.23 -14.38
CA ALA A 37 6.08 -14.98 -13.90
C ALA A 37 6.53 -14.54 -12.50
N LEU A 38 6.48 -13.24 -12.20
CA LEU A 38 6.73 -12.70 -10.86
C LEU A 38 5.71 -13.23 -9.86
N GLN A 39 4.42 -13.21 -10.20
CA GLN A 39 3.37 -13.78 -9.34
C GLN A 39 3.62 -15.26 -9.04
N ALA A 40 3.96 -16.05 -10.06
CA ALA A 40 4.26 -17.47 -9.89
C ALA A 40 5.50 -17.68 -9.00
N ALA A 41 6.53 -16.83 -9.12
CA ALA A 41 7.72 -16.90 -8.28
C ALA A 41 7.40 -16.62 -6.80
N ILE A 42 6.56 -15.61 -6.52
CA ILE A 42 6.11 -15.30 -5.15
C ILE A 42 5.32 -16.48 -4.56
N MET A 43 4.39 -17.05 -5.33
CA MET A 43 3.61 -18.20 -4.89
C MET A 43 4.49 -19.45 -4.62
N ALA A 44 5.54 -19.64 -5.41
CA ALA A 44 6.49 -20.73 -5.21
C ALA A 44 7.35 -20.53 -3.96
N ALA A 45 7.76 -19.29 -3.67
CA ALA A 45 8.52 -18.93 -2.47
C ALA A 45 7.65 -19.04 -1.19
N HIS A 46 6.34 -18.71 -1.30
CA HIS A 46 5.41 -18.65 -0.18
C HIS A 46 4.14 -19.50 -0.44
N PRO A 47 4.25 -20.84 -0.54
CA PRO A 47 3.17 -21.70 -1.06
C PRO A 47 1.92 -21.75 -0.17
N THR A 48 2.02 -21.38 1.10
CA THR A 48 0.88 -21.33 2.03
C THR A 48 0.19 -19.97 2.07
N ALA A 49 0.88 -18.90 1.71
CA ALA A 49 0.40 -17.53 1.84
C ALA A 49 -0.85 -17.24 0.99
N ILE A 50 -0.99 -17.90 -0.17
CA ILE A 50 -2.14 -17.69 -1.07
C ILE A 50 -3.49 -18.07 -0.45
N ARG A 51 -3.51 -18.76 0.67
CA ARG A 51 -4.73 -19.20 1.34
C ARG A 51 -5.41 -18.12 2.16
N ASP A 52 -4.66 -17.09 2.51
CA ASP A 52 -5.14 -15.96 3.30
C ASP A 52 -4.73 -14.62 2.65
N PRO A 53 -5.65 -13.67 2.47
CA PRO A 53 -5.35 -12.38 1.83
C PRO A 53 -4.28 -11.57 2.55
N TYR A 54 -4.22 -11.61 3.88
CA TYR A 54 -3.20 -10.89 4.65
C TYR A 54 -1.83 -11.54 4.47
N ASP A 55 -1.75 -12.87 4.61
CA ASP A 55 -0.49 -13.60 4.41
C ASP A 55 0.05 -13.41 2.99
N TYR A 56 -0.84 -13.42 1.98
CA TYR A 56 -0.43 -13.15 0.60
C TYR A 56 0.07 -11.71 0.41
N SER A 57 -0.59 -10.73 1.03
CA SER A 57 -0.12 -9.34 0.98
C SER A 57 1.27 -9.19 1.62
N ARG A 58 1.51 -9.84 2.75
CA ARG A 58 2.81 -9.88 3.42
C ARG A 58 3.88 -10.57 2.57
N ALA A 59 3.52 -11.67 1.90
CA ALA A 59 4.44 -12.38 1.02
C ALA A 59 4.85 -11.54 -0.18
N VAL A 60 3.89 -10.83 -0.82
CA VAL A 60 4.19 -9.91 -1.92
C VAL A 60 5.09 -8.77 -1.46
N GLU A 61 4.76 -8.14 -0.32
CA GLU A 61 5.57 -7.07 0.28
C GLU A 61 7.01 -7.53 0.52
N SER A 62 7.20 -8.65 1.24
CA SER A 62 8.51 -9.21 1.58
C SER A 62 9.32 -9.56 0.34
N TYR A 63 8.67 -10.18 -0.64
CA TYR A 63 9.33 -10.58 -1.88
C TYR A 63 9.85 -9.38 -2.68
N LEU A 64 9.02 -8.35 -2.85
CA LEU A 64 9.43 -7.13 -3.55
C LEU A 64 10.50 -6.37 -2.77
N LYS A 65 10.36 -6.28 -1.44
CA LYS A 65 11.25 -5.51 -0.56
C LYS A 65 12.65 -6.10 -0.44
N SER A 66 12.78 -7.44 -0.39
CA SER A 66 14.06 -8.07 -0.03
C SER A 66 14.39 -9.38 -0.74
N GLU A 67 13.41 -10.22 -1.09
CA GLU A 67 13.67 -11.60 -1.54
C GLU A 67 13.83 -11.72 -3.06
N GLY A 68 13.10 -10.89 -3.82
CA GLY A 68 12.98 -10.99 -5.28
C GLY A 68 14.15 -10.41 -6.08
N GLY A 69 15.15 -9.81 -5.42
CA GLY A 69 16.29 -9.17 -6.07
C GLY A 69 15.91 -7.87 -6.80
N PHE A 70 14.97 -7.11 -6.25
CA PHE A 70 14.61 -5.80 -6.74
C PHE A 70 15.55 -4.73 -6.19
N HIS A 71 15.85 -3.71 -7.02
CA HIS A 71 16.77 -2.64 -6.67
C HIS A 71 16.07 -1.28 -6.78
N TYR A 72 16.15 -0.51 -5.69
CA TYR A 72 15.66 0.85 -5.70
C TYR A 72 16.57 1.76 -6.52
N GLN A 73 15.99 2.47 -7.47
CA GLN A 73 16.68 3.47 -8.28
C GLN A 73 15.71 4.58 -8.69
N ALA A 74 15.95 5.78 -8.17
CA ALA A 74 15.11 6.94 -8.46
C ALA A 74 15.20 7.40 -9.94
N ASN A 75 16.36 7.21 -10.59
CA ASN A 75 16.54 7.53 -12.00
C ASN A 75 16.48 6.25 -12.85
N VAL A 76 15.37 6.05 -13.53
CA VAL A 76 15.11 4.89 -14.40
C VAL A 76 15.28 5.19 -15.91
N GLN A 77 15.84 6.35 -16.27
CA GLN A 77 15.98 6.77 -17.69
C GLN A 77 16.79 5.80 -18.55
N GLY A 78 17.66 5.00 -17.93
CA GLY A 78 18.44 3.96 -18.62
C GLY A 78 17.69 2.64 -18.83
N VAL A 79 16.50 2.47 -18.26
CA VAL A 79 15.70 1.23 -18.38
C VAL A 79 14.81 1.34 -19.60
N ASN A 80 15.12 0.55 -20.65
CA ASN A 80 14.29 0.51 -21.85
C ASN A 80 13.15 -0.49 -21.70
N CYS A 81 11.97 0.00 -21.39
CA CYS A 81 10.76 -0.81 -21.22
C CYS A 81 10.11 -1.26 -22.54
N ASN A 82 10.62 -0.89 -23.72
CA ASN A 82 10.12 -1.30 -25.04
C ASN A 82 8.60 -1.10 -25.24
N GLY A 83 8.01 -0.08 -24.60
CA GLY A 83 6.58 0.18 -24.63
C GLY A 83 5.75 -0.63 -23.62
N ASP A 84 6.37 -1.46 -22.81
CA ASP A 84 5.71 -2.13 -21.70
C ASP A 84 5.22 -1.09 -20.66
N GLY A 85 4.12 -1.38 -19.99
CA GLY A 85 3.67 -0.60 -18.84
C GLY A 85 4.62 -0.74 -17.64
N VAL A 86 4.51 0.19 -16.69
CA VAL A 86 5.38 0.27 -15.49
C VAL A 86 5.54 -1.07 -14.78
N VAL A 87 4.44 -1.78 -14.53
CA VAL A 87 4.45 -3.05 -13.78
C VAL A 87 5.17 -4.16 -14.52
N GLU A 88 4.92 -4.30 -15.83
CA GLU A 88 5.58 -5.32 -16.66
C GLU A 88 7.07 -5.04 -16.78
N CYS A 89 7.44 -3.77 -16.98
CA CYS A 89 8.82 -3.32 -17.03
C CYS A 89 9.54 -3.60 -15.70
N PHE A 90 8.94 -3.24 -14.58
CA PHE A 90 9.51 -3.48 -13.25
C PHE A 90 9.64 -4.97 -12.93
N ALA A 91 8.64 -5.78 -13.25
CA ALA A 91 8.71 -7.23 -13.07
C ALA A 91 9.86 -7.86 -13.87
N ARG A 92 10.16 -7.32 -15.05
CA ARG A 92 11.21 -7.81 -15.95
C ARG A 92 12.61 -7.39 -15.52
N TYR A 93 12.81 -6.09 -15.26
CA TYR A 93 14.13 -5.51 -15.02
C TYR A 93 14.49 -5.36 -13.54
N LYS A 94 13.50 -5.44 -12.65
CA LYS A 94 13.66 -5.37 -11.20
C LYS A 94 14.35 -4.08 -10.69
N VAL A 95 14.20 -2.99 -11.42
CA VAL A 95 14.78 -1.68 -11.10
C VAL A 95 13.69 -0.62 -11.18
N GLY A 96 13.53 0.16 -10.12
CA GLY A 96 12.51 1.21 -10.05
C GLY A 96 12.52 1.94 -8.71
N TYR A 97 11.57 2.83 -8.52
CA TYR A 97 11.36 3.59 -7.29
C TYR A 97 9.99 3.29 -6.67
N CYS A 98 9.64 3.93 -5.57
CA CYS A 98 8.47 3.57 -4.76
C CYS A 98 7.18 3.35 -5.56
N GLU A 99 6.87 4.19 -6.57
CA GLU A 99 5.68 4.01 -7.41
C GLU A 99 5.70 2.68 -8.21
N TYR A 100 6.89 2.22 -8.66
CA TYR A 100 7.05 0.94 -9.36
C TYR A 100 6.75 -0.24 -8.44
N TYR A 101 7.27 -0.19 -7.22
CA TYR A 101 7.01 -1.19 -6.18
C TYR A 101 5.52 -1.23 -5.79
N ALA A 102 4.96 -0.06 -5.46
CA ALA A 102 3.56 0.06 -5.04
C ALA A 102 2.60 -0.36 -6.16
N SER A 103 2.78 0.13 -7.39
CA SER A 103 1.96 -0.25 -8.55
C SER A 103 1.99 -1.75 -8.80
N THR A 104 3.18 -2.37 -8.70
CA THR A 104 3.36 -3.81 -8.91
C THR A 104 2.63 -4.61 -7.83
N MET A 105 2.78 -4.25 -6.56
CA MET A 105 2.07 -4.90 -5.47
C MET A 105 0.56 -4.79 -5.64
N VAL A 106 0.03 -3.61 -5.98
CA VAL A 106 -1.40 -3.42 -6.25
C VAL A 106 -1.91 -4.36 -7.34
N VAL A 107 -1.19 -4.47 -8.46
CA VAL A 107 -1.58 -5.35 -9.57
C VAL A 107 -1.56 -6.82 -9.13
N LEU A 108 -0.49 -7.27 -8.46
CA LEU A 108 -0.37 -8.65 -7.98
C LEU A 108 -1.49 -9.04 -7.01
N LEU A 109 -1.87 -8.14 -6.09
CA LEU A 109 -2.97 -8.35 -5.15
C LEU A 109 -4.32 -8.41 -5.88
N ARG A 110 -4.57 -7.47 -6.79
CA ARG A 110 -5.80 -7.44 -7.58
C ARG A 110 -5.97 -8.65 -8.48
N LEU A 111 -4.90 -9.23 -9.01
CA LEU A 111 -4.94 -10.50 -9.76
C LEU A 111 -5.45 -11.67 -8.91
N GLN A 112 -5.33 -11.58 -7.57
CA GLN A 112 -5.89 -12.54 -6.62
C GLN A 112 -7.27 -12.11 -6.07
N GLY A 113 -7.86 -11.06 -6.62
CA GLY A 113 -9.15 -10.55 -6.14
C GLY A 113 -9.06 -9.81 -4.80
N ILE A 114 -7.86 -9.46 -4.33
CA ILE A 114 -7.65 -8.72 -3.08
C ILE A 114 -7.75 -7.22 -3.38
N PRO A 115 -8.69 -6.49 -2.74
CA PRO A 115 -8.84 -5.06 -2.94
C PRO A 115 -7.62 -4.31 -2.42
N ALA A 116 -6.91 -3.63 -3.31
CA ALA A 116 -5.72 -2.86 -2.99
C ALA A 116 -5.67 -1.56 -3.80
N ARG A 117 -5.03 -0.52 -3.26
CA ARG A 117 -4.82 0.76 -3.93
C ARG A 117 -3.43 1.29 -3.63
N MET A 118 -2.88 2.07 -4.55
CA MET A 118 -1.70 2.88 -4.30
C MET A 118 -2.11 4.14 -3.57
N ALA A 119 -1.34 4.53 -2.58
CA ALA A 119 -1.42 5.80 -1.89
C ALA A 119 -0.10 6.55 -2.07
N GLU A 120 -0.17 7.86 -2.15
CA GLU A 120 0.96 8.76 -2.29
C GLU A 120 0.90 9.84 -1.22
N GLY A 121 2.05 10.24 -0.71
CA GLY A 121 2.16 11.25 0.31
C GLY A 121 3.59 11.52 0.70
N PHE A 122 3.81 11.84 1.96
CA PHE A 122 5.13 12.12 2.50
C PHE A 122 5.36 11.26 3.74
N LEU A 123 6.58 10.74 3.86
CA LEU A 123 7.00 10.05 5.08
C LEU A 123 7.10 11.08 6.20
N PRO A 124 6.60 10.75 7.41
CA PRO A 124 6.70 11.64 8.56
C PRO A 124 8.15 11.84 8.98
N SER A 125 8.47 13.02 9.47
CA SER A 125 9.74 13.33 10.14
C SER A 125 9.54 13.41 11.66
N LEU A 126 10.64 13.42 12.39
CA LEU A 126 10.54 13.70 13.83
C LEU A 126 10.30 15.19 14.05
N PRO A 127 9.34 15.56 14.94
CA PRO A 127 9.15 16.95 15.33
C PRO A 127 10.42 17.51 15.98
N ASP A 128 10.69 18.78 15.77
CA ASP A 128 11.74 19.52 16.47
C ASP A 128 11.39 19.77 17.95
N ALA A 129 12.27 20.45 18.67
CA ALA A 129 12.08 20.76 20.10
C ALA A 129 10.85 21.65 20.38
N THR A 130 10.28 22.31 19.37
CA THR A 130 9.08 23.14 19.45
C THR A 130 7.81 22.37 19.08
N GLY A 131 7.94 21.09 18.66
CA GLY A 131 6.84 20.24 18.22
C GLY A 131 6.45 20.47 16.76
N VAL A 132 7.27 21.18 15.99
CA VAL A 132 7.05 21.43 14.56
C VAL A 132 7.69 20.33 13.73
N GLU A 133 6.92 19.70 12.88
CA GLU A 133 7.37 18.73 11.89
C GLU A 133 7.63 19.45 10.55
N THR A 134 8.85 19.31 10.03
CA THR A 134 9.21 19.84 8.71
C THR A 134 9.27 18.70 7.72
N ILE A 135 8.39 18.72 6.73
CA ILE A 135 8.35 17.71 5.68
C ILE A 135 9.09 18.21 4.45
N ASP A 136 10.18 17.54 4.10
CA ASP A 136 10.95 17.82 2.89
C ASP A 136 10.34 17.11 1.66
N ARG A 137 10.58 17.67 0.48
CA ARG A 137 10.14 17.06 -0.79
C ARG A 137 10.75 15.69 -1.04
N SER A 138 11.94 15.42 -0.51
CA SER A 138 12.59 14.13 -0.60
C SER A 138 11.88 13.04 0.20
N ALA A 139 10.97 13.41 1.10
CA ALA A 139 10.11 12.50 1.86
C ALA A 139 8.88 12.05 1.05
N ALA A 140 8.70 12.52 -0.19
CA ALA A 140 7.63 12.03 -1.06
C ALA A 140 7.75 10.53 -1.26
N HIS A 141 6.65 9.81 -1.08
CA HIS A 141 6.65 8.35 -1.08
C HIS A 141 5.32 7.79 -1.59
N ALA A 142 5.37 6.56 -2.13
CA ALA A 142 4.20 5.81 -2.54
C ALA A 142 4.19 4.45 -1.81
N TRP A 143 3.03 4.06 -1.31
CA TRP A 143 2.81 2.79 -0.62
C TRP A 143 1.51 2.14 -1.07
N VAL A 144 1.14 1.01 -0.46
CA VAL A 144 -0.08 0.27 -0.79
C VAL A 144 -0.99 0.22 0.41
N GLU A 145 -2.27 0.39 0.17
CA GLU A 145 -3.31 0.12 1.14
C GLU A 145 -4.17 -1.04 0.65
N VAL A 146 -4.36 -2.02 1.51
CA VAL A 146 -5.13 -3.25 1.25
C VAL A 146 -6.33 -3.27 2.16
N PHE A 147 -7.51 -3.54 1.59
CA PHE A 147 -8.74 -3.59 2.36
C PHE A 147 -9.01 -4.99 2.89
N PHE A 148 -9.18 -5.09 4.21
CA PHE A 148 -9.60 -6.33 4.88
C PHE A 148 -10.96 -6.14 5.55
N PRO A 149 -11.95 -7.01 5.23
CA PRO A 149 -13.26 -6.94 5.86
C PRO A 149 -13.18 -6.98 7.39
N GLY A 150 -13.80 -6.01 8.06
CA GLY A 150 -13.78 -5.88 9.51
C GLY A 150 -12.61 -5.07 10.09
N TYR A 151 -11.55 -4.86 9.30
CA TYR A 151 -10.35 -4.10 9.73
C TYR A 151 -10.15 -2.80 8.97
N GLY A 152 -10.73 -2.69 7.74
CA GLY A 152 -10.55 -1.53 6.89
C GLY A 152 -9.28 -1.58 6.05
N TRP A 153 -8.72 -0.41 5.75
CA TRP A 153 -7.50 -0.26 4.96
C TRP A 153 -6.26 -0.40 5.83
N ILE A 154 -5.37 -1.34 5.46
CA ILE A 154 -4.10 -1.59 6.15
C ILE A 154 -2.96 -1.28 5.19
N THR A 155 -1.96 -0.56 5.70
CA THR A 155 -0.79 -0.10 4.94
C THR A 155 0.26 -1.19 4.81
N PHE A 156 0.82 -1.30 3.60
CA PHE A 156 1.98 -2.12 3.24
C PHE A 156 2.96 -1.26 2.44
N ASP A 157 4.24 -1.42 2.70
CA ASP A 157 5.29 -0.73 1.93
C ASP A 157 6.26 -1.74 1.31
N PRO A 158 6.08 -2.07 0.03
CA PRO A 158 6.93 -3.03 -0.67
C PRO A 158 8.29 -2.47 -1.08
N THR A 159 8.60 -1.19 -0.81
CA THR A 159 9.81 -0.52 -1.27
C THR A 159 11.05 -1.08 -0.60
N GLY A 160 11.98 -1.61 -1.38
CA GLY A 160 13.27 -2.10 -0.91
C GLY A 160 14.33 -0.99 -0.84
N GLY A 161 15.53 -1.35 -0.37
CA GLY A 161 16.69 -0.46 -0.36
C GLY A 161 16.79 0.51 0.82
N GLY A 162 16.02 0.28 1.91
CA GLY A 162 16.08 1.11 3.13
C GLY A 162 15.43 2.49 3.00
N ILE A 163 14.72 2.73 1.89
CA ILE A 163 13.91 3.93 1.70
C ILE A 163 12.49 3.59 2.12
N GLY A 164 11.89 4.43 2.96
CA GLY A 164 10.52 4.20 3.43
C GLY A 164 10.40 3.32 4.68
N GLU A 165 11.49 3.07 5.41
CA GLU A 165 11.34 2.53 6.76
C GLU A 165 10.49 3.51 7.58
N PRO A 166 9.32 3.08 8.09
CA PRO A 166 8.47 3.98 8.87
C PRO A 166 9.26 4.48 10.06
N VAL A 167 9.37 5.81 10.20
CA VAL A 167 9.83 6.40 11.45
C VAL A 167 8.85 5.94 12.53
N VAL A 168 9.29 5.04 13.40
CA VAL A 168 8.47 4.62 14.55
C VAL A 168 8.39 5.85 15.46
N LEU A 169 7.33 6.62 15.29
CA LEU A 169 7.02 7.70 16.22
C LEU A 169 6.79 7.06 17.59
N PRO A 170 7.38 7.58 18.66
CA PRO A 170 7.03 7.15 19.99
C PRO A 170 5.52 7.29 20.16
N ALA A 171 4.87 6.27 20.72
CA ALA A 171 3.44 6.29 20.95
C ALA A 171 3.07 7.61 21.64
N GLY A 172 2.40 8.49 20.90
CA GLY A 172 1.91 9.73 21.46
C GLY A 172 1.02 9.46 22.67
N PRO A 173 0.82 10.44 23.55
CA PRO A 173 -0.05 10.27 24.70
C PRO A 173 -1.41 9.77 24.22
N VAL A 174 -1.88 8.68 24.82
CA VAL A 174 -3.22 8.12 24.52
C VAL A 174 -4.22 9.24 24.74
N VAL A 175 -4.76 9.77 23.64
CA VAL A 175 -5.84 10.75 23.71
C VAL A 175 -7.08 10.00 24.18
N THR A 176 -7.33 10.04 25.50
CA THR A 176 -8.60 9.56 26.04
C THR A 176 -9.72 10.40 25.42
N PRO A 177 -10.74 9.77 24.82
CA PRO A 177 -11.85 10.52 24.26
C PRO A 177 -12.46 11.40 25.35
N ARG A 178 -12.60 12.69 25.05
CA ARG A 178 -13.23 13.67 25.94
C ARG A 178 -14.65 13.18 26.25
N PRO A 179 -15.05 13.06 27.52
CA PRO A 179 -16.41 12.65 27.86
C PRO A 179 -17.41 13.61 27.20
N THR A 180 -18.33 13.05 26.43
CA THR A 180 -19.45 13.79 25.83
C THR A 180 -20.33 14.28 26.97
N ILE A 181 -20.42 15.59 27.17
CA ILE A 181 -21.36 16.17 28.12
C ILE A 181 -22.75 15.98 27.49
N SER A 182 -23.52 15.05 28.05
CA SER A 182 -24.93 14.90 27.69
C SER A 182 -25.64 16.20 28.10
N ALA A 183 -26.29 16.86 27.15
CA ALA A 183 -27.11 18.02 27.43
C ALA A 183 -28.25 17.59 28.36
N ALA A 184 -28.39 18.26 29.50
CA ALA A 184 -29.54 18.06 30.40
C ALA A 184 -30.83 18.42 29.66
N PRO A 185 -31.93 17.70 29.86
CA PRO A 185 -33.20 18.05 29.26
C PRO A 185 -33.65 19.42 29.78
N ALA A 186 -34.04 20.31 28.85
CA ALA A 186 -34.64 21.59 29.17
C ALA A 186 -35.99 21.31 29.84
N GLY A 187 -36.15 21.79 31.09
CA GLY A 187 -37.40 21.81 31.81
C GLY A 187 -38.33 22.91 31.28
#